data_61587f9cff805c732bbad38da6302542
#
_entry.id   61587f9cff805c732bbad38da6302542
#
_cell.length_a   1.000
_cell.length_b   1.000
_cell.length_c   1.000
_cell.angle_alpha   90.00
_cell.angle_beta   90.00
_cell.angle_gamma   90.00
#
_symmetry.space_group_name_H-M   'P 1'
#
loop_
_entity.id
_entity.type
_entity.pdbx_description
1 polymer ?
#
loop_
_entity_poly.entity_id
_entity_poly.type
_entity_poly.pdbx_seq_one_letter_code
_entity_poly.pdbx_strand_id
1 'polypeptide(L)'
;MRTTKKNNKIISFLTALVIMLNILPMCIVQADDTVAISTVNDLKEFFEKCVYDEYSKNKKFVLQNDIDLNGVEIKSAEVFCGTFEGGGHSIKNVKLSFEGSNKGLFCSVTKEGQIRDLNVTGDIKVTVGTDTESVFRQKATSILSKTDINTQNFDKGSKGAGGLVGYNAGKIVNCSYGGNIKGQKQVGGLVGYNAMTGVVDSSANSATVVGDSETGGIVGYNEGRIKLSRNDGKVCPDANENTVNAGGICGNNEGAVVICTNNGAVGGESFGD
;
A
#
# COMPACT_ATOMS: atom_id res chain seq x y z
N MET A 1 -27.99 65.66 23.13
CA MET A 1 -26.74 64.92 23.35
C MET A 1 -26.94 63.42 23.65
N ARG A 2 -27.96 62.76 23.12
CA ARG A 2 -28.29 61.34 23.35
C ARG A 2 -28.18 60.40 22.12
N THR A 3 -27.98 60.97 20.93
CA THR A 3 -27.92 60.20 19.67
C THR A 3 -26.54 59.70 19.29
N THR A 4 -25.46 60.38 19.67
CA THR A 4 -24.07 60.00 19.32
C THR A 4 -23.57 58.76 20.05
N LYS A 5 -24.04 58.51 21.27
CA LYS A 5 -23.60 57.34 22.06
C LYS A 5 -24.16 55.99 21.55
N LYS A 6 -25.31 56.01 20.86
CA LYS A 6 -25.95 54.81 20.31
C LYS A 6 -25.30 54.36 18.98
N ASN A 7 -24.89 55.34 18.17
CA ASN A 7 -24.21 55.04 16.89
C ASN A 7 -22.80 54.46 17.06
N ASN A 8 -22.06 54.92 18.09
CA ASN A 8 -20.72 54.42 18.37
C ASN A 8 -20.74 52.95 18.86
N LYS A 9 -21.79 52.51 19.57
CA LYS A 9 -21.94 51.11 19.97
C LYS A 9 -22.26 50.19 18.80
N ILE A 10 -23.05 50.67 17.83
CA ILE A 10 -23.40 49.89 16.62
C ILE A 10 -22.19 49.80 15.72
N ILE A 11 -21.41 50.84 15.54
CA ILE A 11 -20.16 50.84 14.76
C ILE A 11 -19.13 49.91 15.39
N SER A 12 -18.98 49.94 16.72
CA SER A 12 -18.07 49.04 17.44
C SER A 12 -18.49 47.58 17.36
N PHE A 13 -19.80 47.29 17.32
CA PHE A 13 -20.29 45.92 17.18
C PHE A 13 -20.11 45.39 15.74
N LEU A 14 -20.33 46.22 14.71
CA LEU A 14 -20.07 45.91 13.32
C LEU A 14 -18.58 45.68 13.03
N THR A 15 -17.69 46.50 13.58
CA THR A 15 -16.24 46.30 13.43
C THR A 15 -15.75 45.07 14.14
N ALA A 16 -16.28 44.72 15.33
CA ALA A 16 -15.97 43.48 16.03
C ALA A 16 -16.47 42.25 15.26
N LEU A 17 -17.65 42.31 14.63
CA LEU A 17 -18.21 41.24 13.81
C LEU A 17 -17.38 41.02 12.55
N VAL A 18 -16.93 42.09 11.87
CA VAL A 18 -16.08 41.98 10.68
C VAL A 18 -14.68 41.41 11.04
N ILE A 19 -14.15 41.75 12.19
CA ILE A 19 -12.87 41.21 12.68
C ILE A 19 -13.03 39.73 13.06
N MET A 20 -14.14 39.31 13.67
CA MET A 20 -14.41 37.90 13.97
C MET A 20 -14.62 37.05 12.70
N LEU A 21 -15.22 37.61 11.64
CA LEU A 21 -15.34 36.89 10.38
C LEU A 21 -13.98 36.65 9.68
N ASN A 22 -12.99 37.53 9.94
CA ASN A 22 -11.66 37.37 9.34
C ASN A 22 -10.70 36.48 10.19
N ILE A 23 -11.11 36.07 11.40
CA ILE A 23 -10.32 35.21 12.28
C ILE A 23 -10.80 33.76 12.26
N LEU A 24 -11.95 33.48 11.64
CA LEU A 24 -12.31 32.11 11.33
C LEU A 24 -11.23 31.56 10.37
N PRO A 25 -10.45 30.54 10.78
CA PRO A 25 -9.59 29.90 9.81
C PRO A 25 -10.53 29.44 8.69
N MET A 26 -10.38 30.03 7.51
CA MET A 26 -10.95 29.43 6.30
C MET A 26 -10.34 28.03 6.27
N CYS A 27 -11.10 27.05 6.74
CA CYS A 27 -10.84 25.68 6.42
C CYS A 27 -10.98 25.63 4.89
N ILE A 28 -9.86 25.86 4.19
CA ILE A 28 -9.78 25.56 2.77
C ILE A 28 -9.94 24.06 2.76
N VAL A 29 -11.17 23.59 2.57
CA VAL A 29 -11.43 22.24 2.12
C VAL A 29 -10.75 22.21 0.76
N GLN A 30 -9.49 21.78 0.78
CA GLN A 30 -8.78 21.49 -0.46
C GLN A 30 -9.66 20.46 -1.15
N ALA A 31 -10.22 20.83 -2.31
CA ALA A 31 -11.01 19.91 -3.09
C ALA A 31 -10.14 18.67 -3.29
N ASP A 32 -10.62 17.55 -2.82
CA ASP A 32 -9.92 16.26 -2.98
C ASP A 32 -9.81 16.05 -4.49
N ASP A 33 -8.58 16.11 -5.01
CA ASP A 33 -8.32 15.93 -6.45
C ASP A 33 -8.60 14.47 -6.79
N THR A 34 -9.88 14.18 -7.05
CA THR A 34 -10.37 12.82 -7.27
C THR A 34 -10.24 12.43 -8.72
N VAL A 35 -9.52 11.35 -8.97
CA VAL A 35 -9.33 10.75 -10.29
C VAL A 35 -10.14 9.45 -10.38
N ALA A 36 -11.08 9.38 -11.31
CA ALA A 36 -11.83 8.16 -11.57
C ALA A 36 -11.01 7.19 -12.44
N ILE A 37 -11.05 5.91 -12.08
CA ILE A 37 -10.45 4.81 -12.84
C ILE A 37 -11.60 3.88 -13.26
N SER A 38 -11.95 3.89 -14.54
CA SER A 38 -13.12 3.18 -15.08
C SER A 38 -12.76 2.10 -16.08
N THR A 39 -11.58 2.20 -16.71
CA THR A 39 -11.15 1.33 -17.79
C THR A 39 -9.76 0.74 -17.51
N VAL A 40 -9.40 -0.30 -18.27
CA VAL A 40 -8.03 -0.86 -18.27
C VAL A 40 -7.00 0.21 -18.63
N ASN A 41 -7.32 1.11 -19.55
CA ASN A 41 -6.42 2.18 -19.95
C ASN A 41 -6.21 3.21 -18.83
N ASP A 42 -7.27 3.60 -18.11
CA ASP A 42 -7.14 4.51 -16.96
C ASP A 42 -6.25 3.89 -15.87
N LEU A 43 -6.44 2.59 -15.60
CA LEU A 43 -5.64 1.86 -14.63
C LEU A 43 -4.16 1.75 -15.06
N LYS A 44 -3.94 1.48 -16.34
CA LYS A 44 -2.58 1.44 -16.91
C LYS A 44 -1.88 2.80 -16.80
N GLU A 45 -2.56 3.86 -17.18
CA GLU A 45 -2.06 5.24 -17.07
C GLU A 45 -1.75 5.62 -15.63
N PHE A 46 -2.63 5.23 -14.68
CA PHE A 46 -2.39 5.42 -13.26
C PHE A 46 -1.07 4.78 -12.82
N PHE A 47 -0.85 3.50 -13.12
CA PHE A 47 0.37 2.81 -12.74
C PHE A 47 1.61 3.39 -13.41
N GLU A 48 1.52 3.77 -14.68
CA GLU A 48 2.63 4.39 -15.43
C GLU A 48 3.02 5.76 -14.87
N LYS A 49 2.07 6.52 -14.33
CA LYS A 49 2.30 7.83 -13.71
C LYS A 49 2.80 7.75 -12.27
N CYS A 50 2.51 6.67 -11.55
CA CYS A 50 2.96 6.44 -10.17
C CYS A 50 4.43 6.01 -10.07
N VAL A 51 5.33 6.59 -10.86
CA VAL A 51 6.77 6.37 -10.75
C VAL A 51 7.35 7.14 -9.57
N TYR A 52 6.77 8.30 -9.26
CA TYR A 52 7.15 9.18 -8.16
C TYR A 52 5.93 9.52 -7.31
N ASP A 53 6.17 9.89 -6.06
CA ASP A 53 5.12 10.27 -5.10
C ASP A 53 4.32 11.52 -5.52
N GLU A 54 4.95 12.46 -6.23
CA GLU A 54 4.35 13.73 -6.65
C GLU A 54 3.02 13.56 -7.42
N TYR A 55 2.92 12.51 -8.25
CA TYR A 55 1.70 12.27 -9.02
C TYR A 55 0.51 11.89 -8.13
N SER A 56 0.73 11.08 -7.12
CA SER A 56 -0.33 10.58 -6.23
C SER A 56 -0.54 11.41 -4.98
N LYS A 57 0.36 12.35 -4.68
CA LYS A 57 0.32 13.15 -3.47
C LYS A 57 -0.95 14.00 -3.36
N ASN A 58 -1.64 13.89 -2.22
CA ASN A 58 -2.90 14.59 -1.93
C ASN A 58 -4.02 14.31 -2.94
N LYS A 59 -3.95 13.19 -3.68
CA LYS A 59 -4.99 12.78 -4.62
C LYS A 59 -5.72 11.54 -4.15
N LYS A 60 -6.97 11.44 -4.57
CA LYS A 60 -7.81 10.28 -4.40
C LYS A 60 -8.08 9.63 -5.77
N PHE A 61 -7.77 8.36 -5.89
CA PHE A 61 -8.06 7.54 -7.07
C PHE A 61 -9.19 6.59 -6.70
N VAL A 62 -10.24 6.56 -7.51
CA VAL A 62 -11.45 5.78 -7.24
C VAL A 62 -11.72 4.82 -8.38
N LEU A 63 -11.70 3.53 -8.06
CA LEU A 63 -12.11 2.50 -9.00
C LEU A 63 -13.64 2.54 -9.15
N GLN A 64 -14.13 2.67 -10.36
CA GLN A 64 -15.57 2.85 -10.65
C GLN A 64 -16.28 1.54 -10.98
N ASN A 65 -15.53 0.56 -11.41
CA ASN A 65 -16.03 -0.77 -11.78
C ASN A 65 -14.95 -1.84 -11.59
N ASP A 66 -15.33 -3.10 -11.70
CA ASP A 66 -14.37 -4.18 -11.86
C ASP A 66 -13.56 -3.98 -13.14
N ILE A 67 -12.26 -4.17 -13.05
CA ILE A 67 -11.35 -4.13 -14.21
C ILE A 67 -10.71 -5.51 -14.38
N ASP A 68 -10.93 -6.11 -15.54
CA ASP A 68 -10.30 -7.38 -15.94
C ASP A 68 -9.16 -7.11 -16.90
N LEU A 69 -7.95 -7.43 -16.47
CA LEU A 69 -6.75 -7.21 -17.28
C LEU A 69 -6.60 -8.23 -18.42
N ASN A 70 -7.06 -9.46 -18.25
CA ASN A 70 -7.12 -10.53 -19.27
C ASN A 70 -5.99 -10.50 -20.31
N GLY A 71 -4.75 -10.56 -19.84
CA GLY A 71 -3.55 -10.55 -20.69
C GLY A 71 -2.99 -9.18 -21.03
N VAL A 72 -3.61 -8.09 -20.57
CA VAL A 72 -3.05 -6.76 -20.71
C VAL A 72 -1.91 -6.58 -19.70
N GLU A 73 -0.74 -6.25 -20.22
CA GLU A 73 0.42 -5.94 -19.39
C GLU A 73 0.27 -4.56 -18.74
N ILE A 74 0.51 -4.53 -17.44
CA ILE A 74 0.58 -3.31 -16.64
C ILE A 74 1.94 -3.23 -15.94
N LYS A 75 2.31 -2.03 -15.52
CA LYS A 75 3.41 -1.81 -14.57
C LYS A 75 2.85 -1.74 -13.16
N SER A 76 3.71 -1.81 -12.16
CA SER A 76 3.34 -1.49 -10.78
C SER A 76 3.44 0.01 -10.54
N ALA A 77 2.68 0.50 -9.54
CA ALA A 77 2.96 1.81 -8.96
C ALA A 77 4.27 1.73 -8.16
N GLU A 78 5.30 2.45 -8.58
CA GLU A 78 6.61 2.40 -7.91
C GLU A 78 6.55 3.08 -6.54
N VAL A 79 5.96 4.29 -6.47
CA VAL A 79 5.76 5.02 -5.21
C VAL A 79 4.35 5.60 -5.15
N PHE A 80 3.63 5.27 -4.08
CA PHE A 80 2.26 5.71 -3.87
C PHE A 80 2.10 6.41 -2.52
N CYS A 81 1.59 7.64 -2.51
CA CYS A 81 1.35 8.45 -1.30
C CYS A 81 -0.06 9.05 -1.22
N GLY A 82 -0.94 8.74 -2.19
CA GLY A 82 -2.33 9.16 -2.22
C GLY A 82 -3.29 8.19 -1.52
N THR A 83 -4.58 8.32 -1.82
CA THR A 83 -5.61 7.36 -1.45
C THR A 83 -6.10 6.60 -2.68
N PHE A 84 -6.00 5.28 -2.69
CA PHE A 84 -6.62 4.42 -3.69
C PHE A 84 -7.86 3.76 -3.07
N GLU A 85 -9.01 4.11 -3.60
CA GLU A 85 -10.33 3.63 -3.17
C GLU A 85 -10.83 2.59 -4.17
N GLY A 86 -10.85 1.34 -3.78
CA GLY A 86 -11.39 0.26 -4.60
C GLY A 86 -12.91 0.25 -4.68
N GLY A 87 -13.61 0.84 -3.70
CA GLY A 87 -15.08 0.85 -3.66
C GLY A 87 -15.73 -0.53 -3.58
N GLY A 88 -14.98 -1.55 -3.20
CA GLY A 88 -15.40 -2.95 -3.25
C GLY A 88 -15.23 -3.63 -4.61
N HIS A 89 -14.78 -2.90 -5.62
CA HIS A 89 -14.49 -3.43 -6.95
C HIS A 89 -13.21 -4.24 -6.98
N SER A 90 -13.02 -4.96 -8.08
CA SER A 90 -11.91 -5.90 -8.29
C SER A 90 -11.03 -5.53 -9.47
N ILE A 91 -9.72 -5.71 -9.29
CA ILE A 91 -8.75 -5.80 -10.40
C ILE A 91 -8.43 -7.28 -10.58
N LYS A 92 -8.78 -7.84 -11.75
CA LYS A 92 -8.70 -9.27 -12.03
C LYS A 92 -7.63 -9.60 -13.06
N ASN A 93 -7.13 -10.83 -12.98
CA ASN A 93 -6.16 -11.39 -13.93
C ASN A 93 -4.85 -10.56 -13.99
N VAL A 94 -4.43 -10.03 -12.85
CA VAL A 94 -3.12 -9.39 -12.70
C VAL A 94 -2.03 -10.44 -12.99
N LYS A 95 -1.11 -10.10 -13.89
CA LYS A 95 0.04 -10.96 -14.18
C LYS A 95 1.31 -10.12 -14.21
N LEU A 96 2.10 -10.25 -13.16
CA LEU A 96 3.29 -9.45 -12.95
C LEU A 96 4.50 -10.36 -12.70
N SER A 97 5.57 -10.10 -13.42
CA SER A 97 6.86 -10.77 -13.23
C SER A 97 7.95 -9.71 -13.07
N PHE A 98 8.68 -9.79 -11.99
CA PHE A 98 9.68 -8.78 -11.61
C PHE A 98 11.02 -9.40 -11.26
N GLU A 99 12.05 -8.61 -11.44
CA GLU A 99 13.33 -8.81 -10.80
C GLU A 99 13.53 -7.74 -9.71
N GLY A 100 14.19 -8.10 -8.61
CA GLY A 100 14.58 -7.16 -7.56
C GLY A 100 13.66 -7.17 -6.33
N SER A 101 13.70 -6.06 -5.59
CA SER A 101 13.12 -5.92 -4.26
C SER A 101 11.82 -5.11 -4.24
N ASN A 102 11.02 -5.28 -3.19
CA ASN A 102 9.81 -4.49 -2.91
C ASN A 102 8.83 -4.47 -4.09
N LYS A 103 8.35 -5.63 -4.48
CA LYS A 103 7.48 -5.81 -5.63
C LYS A 103 6.08 -6.28 -5.22
N GLY A 104 5.08 -5.76 -5.91
CA GLY A 104 3.66 -6.02 -5.76
C GLY A 104 2.89 -5.20 -6.77
N LEU A 105 1.57 -5.15 -6.69
CA LEU A 105 0.78 -4.24 -7.52
C LEU A 105 1.18 -2.78 -7.25
N PHE A 106 1.51 -2.47 -5.99
CA PHE A 106 2.19 -1.26 -5.54
C PHE A 106 3.57 -1.67 -4.99
N CYS A 107 4.64 -1.11 -5.53
CA CYS A 107 5.98 -1.42 -5.04
C CYS A 107 6.20 -0.83 -3.65
N SER A 108 5.85 0.44 -3.44
CA SER A 108 5.99 1.13 -2.16
C SER A 108 4.80 2.03 -1.87
N VAL A 109 4.24 1.90 -0.67
CA VAL A 109 3.21 2.79 -0.12
C VAL A 109 3.83 3.61 1.00
N THR A 110 3.81 4.93 0.87
CA THR A 110 4.40 5.83 1.85
C THR A 110 3.53 5.95 3.11
N LYS A 111 4.02 6.62 4.14
CA LYS A 111 3.30 6.83 5.41
C LYS A 111 1.93 7.50 5.23
N GLU A 112 1.79 8.39 4.26
CA GLU A 112 0.56 9.10 3.92
C GLU A 112 -0.35 8.27 3.01
N GLY A 113 0.22 7.27 2.32
CA GLY A 113 -0.49 6.45 1.34
C GLY A 113 -1.53 5.55 2.00
N GLN A 114 -2.67 5.39 1.34
CA GLN A 114 -3.75 4.51 1.76
C GLN A 114 -4.34 3.73 0.59
N ILE A 115 -4.48 2.42 0.74
CA ILE A 115 -5.21 1.55 -0.20
C ILE A 115 -6.36 0.93 0.59
N ARG A 116 -7.59 1.06 0.09
CA ARG A 116 -8.74 0.52 0.79
C ARG A 116 -9.84 0.00 -0.12
N ASP A 117 -10.63 -0.92 0.42
CA ASP A 117 -11.83 -1.48 -0.21
C ASP A 117 -11.55 -2.05 -1.61
N LEU A 118 -10.36 -2.66 -1.81
CA LEU A 118 -9.87 -3.17 -3.09
C LEU A 118 -9.72 -4.69 -3.08
N ASN A 119 -10.28 -5.36 -4.09
CA ASN A 119 -10.06 -6.77 -4.33
C ASN A 119 -9.12 -6.97 -5.52
N VAL A 120 -8.12 -7.82 -5.38
CA VAL A 120 -7.18 -8.13 -6.46
C VAL A 120 -7.03 -9.63 -6.63
N THR A 121 -7.00 -10.09 -7.87
CA THR A 121 -6.68 -11.49 -8.18
C THR A 121 -5.67 -11.60 -9.30
N GLY A 122 -4.76 -12.57 -9.20
CA GLY A 122 -3.78 -12.85 -10.25
C GLY A 122 -2.51 -13.51 -9.73
N ASP A 123 -1.49 -13.45 -10.55
CA ASP A 123 -0.21 -14.10 -10.29
C ASP A 123 0.92 -13.05 -10.24
N ILE A 124 1.68 -13.08 -9.17
CA ILE A 124 2.87 -12.24 -9.01
C ILE A 124 4.08 -13.13 -8.76
N LYS A 125 5.09 -12.97 -9.62
CA LYS A 125 6.37 -13.67 -9.51
C LYS A 125 7.50 -12.65 -9.35
N VAL A 126 8.28 -12.80 -8.28
CA VAL A 126 9.46 -11.95 -8.01
C VAL A 126 10.68 -12.85 -7.96
N THR A 127 11.64 -12.56 -8.84
CA THR A 127 12.92 -13.28 -8.91
C THR A 127 14.07 -12.38 -8.45
N VAL A 128 15.19 -12.98 -8.07
CA VAL A 128 16.39 -12.19 -7.74
C VAL A 128 16.93 -11.58 -9.00
N GLY A 129 16.96 -10.26 -9.03
CA GLY A 129 17.71 -9.55 -10.07
C GLY A 129 19.16 -9.37 -9.66
N THR A 130 20.04 -9.41 -10.63
CA THR A 130 21.41 -8.96 -10.45
C THR A 130 21.43 -7.44 -10.27
N ASP A 131 21.68 -6.96 -9.04
CA ASP A 131 22.08 -5.57 -8.71
C ASP A 131 21.26 -4.38 -9.24
N THR A 132 19.96 -4.46 -9.33
CA THR A 132 19.12 -3.26 -9.55
C THR A 132 18.95 -2.41 -8.29
N GLU A 133 19.42 -2.86 -7.15
CA GLU A 133 19.36 -2.13 -5.87
C GLU A 133 20.06 -0.76 -5.95
N SER A 134 21.15 -0.65 -6.72
CA SER A 134 21.88 0.60 -6.93
C SER A 134 21.07 1.63 -7.74
N VAL A 135 20.28 1.21 -8.70
CA VAL A 135 19.47 2.11 -9.56
C VAL A 135 18.26 2.64 -8.81
N PHE A 136 17.61 1.80 -8.01
CA PHE A 136 16.51 2.24 -7.15
C PHE A 136 17.00 3.18 -6.05
N ARG A 137 18.14 2.89 -5.42
CA ARG A 137 18.79 3.78 -4.44
C ARG A 137 19.15 5.14 -5.06
N GLN A 138 19.74 5.17 -6.26
CA GLN A 138 20.09 6.42 -6.95
C GLN A 138 18.84 7.25 -7.27
N LYS A 139 17.77 6.63 -7.77
CA LYS A 139 16.50 7.31 -8.03
C LYS A 139 15.82 7.73 -6.73
N ALA A 140 15.72 6.85 -5.74
CA ALA A 140 15.13 7.17 -4.44
C ALA A 140 15.89 8.31 -3.75
N THR A 141 17.22 8.27 -3.69
CA THR A 141 18.04 9.32 -3.05
C THR A 141 17.88 10.68 -3.71
N SER A 142 17.75 10.74 -5.03
CA SER A 142 17.56 12.02 -5.75
C SER A 142 16.17 12.63 -5.54
N ILE A 143 15.18 11.79 -5.23
CA ILE A 143 13.77 12.17 -5.03
C ILE A 143 13.48 12.41 -3.55
N LEU A 144 13.98 11.52 -2.69
CA LEU A 144 13.73 11.51 -1.25
C LEU A 144 14.47 12.61 -0.47
N SER A 145 15.42 13.32 -1.09
CA SER A 145 15.99 14.53 -0.50
C SER A 145 14.97 15.65 -0.25
N LYS A 146 13.73 15.47 -0.77
CA LYS A 146 12.61 16.43 -0.60
C LYS A 146 11.43 15.89 0.20
N THR A 147 11.43 14.62 0.58
CA THR A 147 10.31 14.00 1.33
C THR A 147 10.85 13.31 2.58
N ASP A 148 10.06 13.36 3.67
CA ASP A 148 10.37 12.75 4.98
C ASP A 148 10.39 11.21 4.98
N ILE A 149 10.65 10.56 3.85
CA ILE A 149 10.86 9.12 3.80
C ILE A 149 12.25 8.85 4.36
N ASN A 150 12.29 8.24 5.54
CA ASN A 150 13.53 7.81 6.16
C ASN A 150 14.20 6.74 5.31
N THR A 151 15.13 7.17 4.45
CA THR A 151 15.88 6.30 3.52
C THR A 151 16.69 5.21 4.23
N GLN A 152 16.94 5.35 5.53
CA GLN A 152 17.69 4.37 6.33
C GLN A 152 16.95 3.04 6.47
N ASN A 153 15.62 3.02 6.36
CA ASN A 153 14.84 1.79 6.44
C ASN A 153 14.72 1.04 5.10
N PHE A 154 14.93 1.71 3.96
CA PHE A 154 15.10 1.04 2.68
C PHE A 154 16.40 0.21 2.59
N ASP A 155 17.33 0.45 3.51
CA ASP A 155 18.71 -0.06 3.46
C ASP A 155 18.90 -1.43 4.12
N LYS A 156 17.87 -1.96 4.80
CA LYS A 156 17.97 -3.27 5.48
C LYS A 156 17.80 -4.48 4.54
N GLY A 157 18.03 -4.31 3.23
CA GLY A 157 17.97 -5.42 2.28
C GLY A 157 16.57 -6.04 2.17
N SER A 158 15.51 -5.26 2.38
CA SER A 158 14.13 -5.74 2.26
C SER A 158 13.84 -6.16 0.82
N LYS A 159 13.59 -7.44 0.64
CA LYS A 159 13.27 -8.06 -0.65
C LYS A 159 11.78 -8.39 -0.74
N GLY A 160 10.92 -7.52 -0.15
CA GLY A 160 9.51 -7.78 0.03
C GLY A 160 8.77 -8.06 -1.27
N ALA A 161 8.06 -9.17 -1.32
CA ALA A 161 7.11 -9.51 -2.37
C ALA A 161 5.72 -9.65 -1.76
N GLY A 162 4.76 -8.90 -2.27
CA GLY A 162 3.38 -8.94 -1.81
C GLY A 162 2.38 -8.91 -2.95
N GLY A 163 1.20 -9.48 -2.76
CA GLY A 163 0.13 -9.43 -3.75
C GLY A 163 -0.37 -8.01 -4.01
N LEU A 164 -0.50 -7.22 -2.96
CA LEU A 164 -0.84 -5.80 -3.09
C LEU A 164 0.39 -4.91 -3.04
N VAL A 165 1.23 -5.07 -2.01
CA VAL A 165 2.28 -4.09 -1.71
C VAL A 165 3.60 -4.80 -1.41
N GLY A 166 4.68 -4.38 -2.07
CA GLY A 166 6.03 -4.84 -1.73
C GLY A 166 6.51 -4.28 -0.39
N TYR A 167 6.47 -2.95 -0.21
CA TYR A 167 6.85 -2.23 1.01
C TYR A 167 5.73 -1.29 1.46
N ASN A 168 5.21 -1.48 2.66
CA ASN A 168 4.12 -0.69 3.22
C ASN A 168 4.57 0.13 4.44
N ALA A 169 4.57 1.44 4.33
CA ALA A 169 4.67 2.36 5.45
C ALA A 169 3.35 3.07 5.76
N GLY A 170 2.33 2.88 4.90
CA GLY A 170 1.01 3.50 4.96
C GLY A 170 -0.07 2.57 5.50
N LYS A 171 -1.27 2.66 4.94
CA LYS A 171 -2.43 1.90 5.41
C LYS A 171 -3.04 1.06 4.29
N ILE A 172 -3.27 -0.21 4.60
CA ILE A 172 -4.04 -1.14 3.77
C ILE A 172 -5.26 -1.55 4.59
N VAL A 173 -6.45 -1.24 4.11
CA VAL A 173 -7.69 -1.42 4.86
C VAL A 173 -8.75 -2.09 4.01
N ASN A 174 -9.36 -3.16 4.52
CA ASN A 174 -10.44 -3.89 3.84
C ASN A 174 -10.09 -4.29 2.40
N CYS A 175 -8.88 -4.82 2.21
CA CYS A 175 -8.39 -5.28 0.92
C CYS A 175 -8.28 -6.80 0.88
N SER A 176 -8.38 -7.37 -0.32
CA SER A 176 -8.15 -8.80 -0.51
C SER A 176 -7.22 -9.09 -1.68
N TYR A 177 -6.50 -10.20 -1.57
CA TYR A 177 -5.72 -10.76 -2.67
C TYR A 177 -5.96 -12.26 -2.81
N GLY A 178 -6.10 -12.73 -4.07
CA GLY A 178 -6.25 -14.13 -4.44
C GLY A 178 -5.40 -14.50 -5.66
N GLY A 179 -5.01 -15.76 -5.77
CA GLY A 179 -4.17 -16.28 -6.86
C GLY A 179 -2.84 -16.83 -6.35
N ASN A 180 -1.72 -16.47 -6.97
CA ASN A 180 -0.42 -16.99 -6.59
C ASN A 180 0.61 -15.89 -6.43
N ILE A 181 1.44 -16.02 -5.40
CA ILE A 181 2.59 -15.15 -5.16
C ILE A 181 3.81 -16.04 -4.99
N LYS A 182 4.83 -15.79 -5.80
CA LYS A 182 6.14 -16.44 -5.64
C LYS A 182 7.23 -15.39 -5.51
N GLY A 183 8.01 -15.52 -4.46
CA GLY A 183 9.15 -14.63 -4.18
C GLY A 183 10.24 -15.38 -3.43
N GLN A 184 11.24 -14.68 -2.92
CA GLN A 184 12.32 -15.29 -2.16
C GLN A 184 12.23 -14.94 -0.69
N LYS A 185 12.48 -13.68 -0.32
CA LYS A 185 12.45 -13.21 1.06
C LYS A 185 11.30 -12.25 1.29
N GLN A 186 10.76 -12.27 2.52
CA GLN A 186 9.71 -11.35 2.93
C GLN A 186 8.50 -11.42 1.99
N VAL A 187 8.02 -12.65 1.78
CA VAL A 187 6.90 -12.90 0.87
C VAL A 187 5.59 -12.93 1.66
N GLY A 188 4.67 -12.05 1.32
CA GLY A 188 3.36 -11.99 1.98
C GLY A 188 2.20 -12.02 1.01
N GLY A 189 1.09 -12.60 1.41
CA GLY A 189 -0.12 -12.66 0.60
C GLY A 189 -0.66 -11.26 0.23
N LEU A 190 -0.53 -10.30 1.14
CA LEU A 190 -0.87 -8.92 0.88
C LEU A 190 0.37 -8.03 0.80
N VAL A 191 1.27 -8.16 1.77
CA VAL A 191 2.40 -7.23 1.95
C VAL A 191 3.70 -8.01 2.13
N GLY A 192 4.73 -7.65 1.38
CA GLY A 192 6.06 -8.20 1.58
C GLY A 192 6.69 -7.74 2.89
N TYR A 193 6.89 -6.44 3.01
CA TYR A 193 7.44 -5.80 4.20
C TYR A 193 6.50 -4.72 4.74
N ASN A 194 6.04 -4.87 5.97
CA ASN A 194 5.21 -3.89 6.68
C ASN A 194 6.06 -3.11 7.67
N ALA A 195 6.40 -1.88 7.33
CA ALA A 195 7.28 -1.03 8.12
C ALA A 195 6.63 -0.58 9.44
N MET A 196 7.40 0.00 10.34
CA MET A 196 6.97 0.44 11.68
C MET A 196 5.70 1.31 11.69
N THR A 197 5.48 2.14 10.68
CA THR A 197 4.27 2.96 10.54
C THR A 197 3.15 2.26 9.76
N GLY A 198 3.47 1.13 9.12
CA GLY A 198 2.56 0.39 8.27
C GLY A 198 1.44 -0.28 9.04
N VAL A 199 0.23 -0.23 8.48
CA VAL A 199 -0.96 -0.86 9.04
C VAL A 199 -1.63 -1.71 7.97
N VAL A 200 -1.90 -2.97 8.31
CA VAL A 200 -2.77 -3.87 7.55
C VAL A 200 -3.98 -4.18 8.42
N ASP A 201 -5.16 -3.77 7.99
CA ASP A 201 -6.38 -3.82 8.76
C ASP A 201 -7.52 -4.50 7.99
N SER A 202 -8.28 -5.37 8.64
CA SER A 202 -9.52 -5.97 8.11
C SER A 202 -9.36 -6.58 6.71
N SER A 203 -8.17 -7.09 6.40
CA SER A 203 -7.81 -7.52 5.05
C SER A 203 -7.62 -9.04 4.97
N ALA A 204 -7.78 -9.61 3.77
CA ALA A 204 -7.80 -11.04 3.58
C ALA A 204 -6.87 -11.53 2.46
N ASN A 205 -6.17 -12.63 2.69
CA ASN A 205 -5.47 -13.37 1.66
C ASN A 205 -6.15 -14.72 1.38
N SER A 206 -6.38 -15.03 0.13
CA SER A 206 -6.78 -16.37 -0.34
C SER A 206 -5.77 -16.95 -1.36
N ALA A 207 -4.69 -16.22 -1.63
CA ALA A 207 -3.65 -16.67 -2.56
C ALA A 207 -2.77 -17.75 -1.94
N THR A 208 -2.16 -18.57 -2.79
CA THR A 208 -1.01 -19.38 -2.40
C THR A 208 0.24 -18.50 -2.39
N VAL A 209 0.97 -18.54 -1.28
CA VAL A 209 2.18 -17.76 -1.05
C VAL A 209 3.38 -18.70 -0.99
N VAL A 210 4.33 -18.53 -1.91
CA VAL A 210 5.56 -19.33 -2.00
C VAL A 210 6.78 -18.44 -1.80
N GLY A 211 7.64 -18.78 -0.86
CA GLY A 211 8.86 -18.02 -0.59
C GLY A 211 9.94 -18.86 0.10
N ASP A 212 11.19 -18.43 -0.03
CA ASP A 212 12.34 -19.14 0.55
C ASP A 212 12.50 -18.85 2.04
N SER A 213 12.20 -17.61 2.46
CA SER A 213 12.38 -17.17 3.84
C SER A 213 11.41 -16.02 4.19
N GLU A 214 11.01 -15.93 5.48
CA GLU A 214 10.09 -14.92 6.00
C GLU A 214 8.78 -14.87 5.20
N THR A 215 8.15 -16.04 5.03
CA THR A 215 6.95 -16.22 4.22
C THR A 215 5.71 -16.20 5.09
N GLY A 216 4.79 -15.28 4.85
CA GLY A 216 3.56 -15.11 5.63
C GLY A 216 2.30 -15.07 4.78
N GLY A 217 1.20 -15.59 5.32
CA GLY A 217 -0.09 -15.58 4.62
C GLY A 217 -0.63 -14.17 4.40
N ILE A 218 -0.33 -13.22 5.29
CA ILE A 218 -0.70 -11.80 5.14
C ILE A 218 0.53 -10.96 4.87
N VAL A 219 1.55 -11.06 5.73
CA VAL A 219 2.75 -10.21 5.67
C VAL A 219 3.99 -11.09 5.76
N GLY A 220 4.99 -10.86 4.90
CA GLY A 220 6.28 -11.55 4.98
C GLY A 220 7.05 -11.15 6.23
N TYR A 221 7.35 -9.87 6.37
CA TYR A 221 8.05 -9.28 7.52
C TYR A 221 7.27 -8.09 8.09
N ASN A 222 7.00 -8.09 9.38
CA ASN A 222 6.19 -7.08 10.06
C ASN A 222 6.96 -6.36 11.16
N GLU A 223 7.16 -5.05 11.01
CA GLU A 223 7.54 -4.12 12.08
C GLU A 223 6.36 -3.27 12.55
N GLY A 224 5.29 -3.20 11.74
CA GLY A 224 4.11 -2.37 11.97
C GLY A 224 3.00 -3.11 12.70
N ARG A 225 1.78 -2.89 12.25
CA ARG A 225 0.58 -3.50 12.83
C ARG A 225 -0.24 -4.26 11.80
N ILE A 226 -0.59 -5.49 12.14
CA ILE A 226 -1.58 -6.32 11.41
C ILE A 226 -2.74 -6.54 12.37
N LYS A 227 -3.96 -6.22 11.97
CA LYS A 227 -5.14 -6.43 12.82
C LYS A 227 -6.36 -6.87 12.02
N LEU A 228 -7.25 -7.62 12.67
CA LEU A 228 -8.54 -8.06 12.13
C LEU A 228 -8.43 -8.71 10.74
N SER A 229 -7.26 -9.25 10.40
CA SER A 229 -6.97 -9.77 9.07
C SER A 229 -6.97 -11.30 9.05
N ARG A 230 -7.28 -11.88 7.90
CA ARG A 230 -7.48 -13.31 7.75
C ARG A 230 -6.67 -13.88 6.57
N ASN A 231 -6.01 -14.99 6.83
CA ASN A 231 -5.42 -15.82 5.78
C ASN A 231 -6.24 -17.09 5.57
N ASP A 232 -6.76 -17.26 4.38
CA ASP A 232 -7.40 -18.50 3.90
C ASP A 232 -6.53 -19.23 2.87
N GLY A 233 -5.45 -18.58 2.42
CA GLY A 233 -4.54 -19.11 1.41
C GLY A 233 -3.46 -20.03 1.98
N LYS A 234 -2.88 -20.85 1.13
CA LYS A 234 -1.79 -21.75 1.49
C LYS A 234 -0.46 -20.98 1.58
N VAL A 235 0.34 -21.24 2.62
CA VAL A 235 1.70 -20.74 2.77
C VAL A 235 2.68 -21.89 2.57
N CYS A 236 3.47 -21.80 1.50
CA CYS A 236 4.43 -22.85 1.09
C CYS A 236 5.85 -22.30 1.17
N PRO A 237 6.57 -22.51 2.29
CA PRO A 237 7.99 -22.21 2.34
C PRO A 237 8.73 -23.13 1.37
N ASP A 238 9.67 -22.59 0.59
CA ASP A 238 10.55 -23.42 -0.23
C ASP A 238 11.57 -24.14 0.66
N ALA A 239 11.58 -25.47 0.60
CA ALA A 239 12.33 -26.33 1.52
C ALA A 239 13.86 -26.32 1.32
N ASN A 240 14.36 -25.57 0.34
CA ASN A 240 15.78 -25.56 -0.01
C ASN A 240 16.67 -24.67 0.87
N GLU A 241 16.08 -23.86 1.77
CA GLU A 241 16.82 -22.96 2.65
C GLU A 241 16.83 -23.46 4.11
N ASN A 242 18.00 -23.42 4.76
CA ASN A 242 18.19 -23.93 6.12
C ASN A 242 17.52 -23.09 7.23
N THR A 243 16.94 -21.94 6.91
CA THR A 243 16.26 -21.03 7.85
C THR A 243 14.96 -20.51 7.24
N VAL A 244 13.92 -21.30 7.39
CA VAL A 244 12.60 -20.95 6.88
C VAL A 244 11.76 -20.43 8.03
N ASN A 245 11.48 -19.11 8.03
CA ASN A 245 10.45 -18.53 8.88
C ASN A 245 9.16 -18.47 8.07
N ALA A 246 8.20 -19.31 8.41
CA ALA A 246 6.89 -19.32 7.77
C ALA A 246 5.76 -19.23 8.79
N GLY A 247 4.73 -18.46 8.47
CA GLY A 247 3.59 -18.30 9.35
C GLY A 247 2.29 -18.03 8.58
N GLY A 248 1.19 -18.50 9.13
CA GLY A 248 -0.13 -18.31 8.52
C GLY A 248 -0.56 -16.83 8.42
N ILE A 249 -0.05 -15.98 9.30
CA ILE A 249 -0.30 -14.53 9.27
C ILE A 249 0.98 -13.79 8.84
N CYS A 250 2.09 -14.03 9.52
CA CYS A 250 3.34 -13.33 9.30
C CYS A 250 4.52 -14.30 9.31
N GLY A 251 5.48 -14.14 8.39
CA GLY A 251 6.69 -14.95 8.35
C GLY A 251 7.65 -14.57 9.48
N ASN A 252 7.92 -13.30 9.66
CA ASN A 252 8.67 -12.76 10.78
C ASN A 252 7.92 -11.56 11.38
N ASN A 253 7.81 -11.49 12.71
CA ASN A 253 7.07 -10.44 13.40
C ASN A 253 7.92 -9.75 14.47
N GLU A 254 8.23 -8.49 14.24
CA GLU A 254 8.81 -7.55 15.20
C GLU A 254 7.82 -6.46 15.64
N GLY A 255 6.61 -6.47 15.06
CA GLY A 255 5.55 -5.51 15.34
C GLY A 255 4.39 -6.13 16.12
N ALA A 256 3.17 -5.70 15.82
CA ALA A 256 1.95 -6.15 16.49
C ALA A 256 1.03 -6.93 15.53
N VAL A 257 0.58 -8.10 15.99
CA VAL A 257 -0.47 -8.90 15.34
C VAL A 257 -1.64 -9.01 16.31
N VAL A 258 -2.83 -8.51 15.92
CA VAL A 258 -3.97 -8.37 16.81
C VAL A 258 -5.25 -8.91 16.16
N ILE A 259 -5.87 -9.90 16.78
CA ILE A 259 -7.17 -10.48 16.33
C ILE A 259 -7.11 -10.91 14.85
N CYS A 260 -6.07 -11.64 14.47
CA CYS A 260 -5.94 -12.21 13.14
C CYS A 260 -6.23 -13.71 13.14
N THR A 261 -6.72 -14.24 12.03
CA THR A 261 -7.08 -15.66 11.90
C THR A 261 -6.36 -16.27 10.72
N ASN A 262 -5.77 -17.44 10.92
CA ASN A 262 -5.27 -18.27 9.83
C ASN A 262 -6.12 -19.54 9.69
N ASN A 263 -6.74 -19.71 8.52
CA ASN A 263 -7.46 -20.91 8.12
C ASN A 263 -6.69 -21.71 7.06
N GLY A 264 -5.66 -21.09 6.45
CA GLY A 264 -4.85 -21.72 5.43
C GLY A 264 -3.80 -22.67 5.99
N ALA A 265 -3.42 -23.64 5.20
CA ALA A 265 -2.32 -24.54 5.56
C ALA A 265 -0.97 -23.78 5.51
N VAL A 266 -0.07 -24.14 6.43
CA VAL A 266 1.32 -23.66 6.45
C VAL A 266 2.23 -24.86 6.33
N GLY A 267 3.12 -24.87 5.34
CA GLY A 267 3.98 -25.99 5.01
C GLY A 267 3.44 -26.84 3.84
N GLY A 268 4.19 -27.87 3.46
CA GLY A 268 3.89 -28.75 2.34
C GLY A 268 4.58 -28.34 1.02
N GLU A 269 4.46 -29.19 0.01
CA GLU A 269 5.15 -29.00 -1.27
C GLU A 269 4.69 -27.71 -1.96
N SER A 270 5.66 -26.96 -2.49
CA SER A 270 5.43 -25.88 -3.45
C SER A 270 4.81 -26.48 -4.71
N PHE A 271 4.11 -25.70 -5.50
CA PHE A 271 3.65 -26.15 -6.81
C PHE A 271 4.82 -26.67 -7.63
N GLY A 272 4.67 -27.88 -8.18
CA GLY A 272 5.53 -28.31 -9.27
C GLY A 272 5.45 -27.33 -10.43
N ASP A 273 6.58 -27.16 -11.10
CA ASP A 273 6.73 -26.32 -12.30
C ASP A 273 5.78 -26.73 -13.42
#